data_1aac7f292b6256d075017dedc4b4d114
#
_entry.id   1aac7f292b6256d075017dedc4b4d114
#
_cell.length_a   1.000
_cell.length_b   1.000
_cell.length_c   1.000
_cell.angle_alpha   90.00
_cell.angle_beta   90.00
_cell.angle_gamma   90.00
#
_symmetry.space_group_name_H-M   'P 1'
#
loop_
_entity.id
_entity.type
_entity.pdbx_description
1 polymer ?
#
loop_
_entity_poly.entity_id
_entity_poly.type
_entity_poly.pdbx_seq_one_letter_code
_entity_poly.pdbx_strand_id
1 'polypeptide(L)'
;QRRRDLLLGQRPPEFDASLDTGIATAPDDFSRIILKAQAARDYFLLIGPPGTGKTSRALRGMVEAFYREGKQILLLSYTNRAVDEISKALASIEPEIDFIRLGSELSCDDSFRPYLIENVLEPCATRRQVQERIARCRVFVGTVATLSSKTELFRLKTFDVAIVDEATQILEPQLLGLLCTRNPAGADAIGKFILIGDHKQLPAVVLQSSEQSEVCDEALQAIGLYNLKDSLFERLYRNLSKESANRQASTSHSSSFIPHPSYDMLCRQGRMNIEVALFPNRAFYGGLLEPVGLPHQQGELTLAPELCDCEFAGLLTRRVAFLPAAVEPPAQSAKMNHSEARIVARLAAAIYRQYAAVSGFNPAVTLGVITPYRSQIALIKKEIAALGIAPLEDILVDTVERFQGSERDVIIYSFCVNRAYQLKFLANMTEENGTRIDRKLNVALTRARKQMFMTGVPQLLKLNPIYAELLSVVCHS
;
A
#
# COMPACT_ATOMS: atom_id res chain seq x y z
N GLN A 1 0.40 9.36 -31.11
CA GLN A 1 1.87 9.40 -31.01
C GLN A 1 2.35 10.05 -29.72
N ARG A 2 1.85 11.25 -29.30
CA ARG A 2 2.23 11.94 -28.07
C ARG A 2 2.18 11.04 -26.81
N ARG A 3 1.07 10.32 -26.57
CA ARG A 3 0.91 9.43 -25.41
C ARG A 3 1.94 8.29 -25.40
N ARG A 4 2.19 7.69 -26.56
CA ARG A 4 3.23 6.65 -26.69
C ARG A 4 4.61 7.20 -26.35
N ASP A 5 4.98 8.33 -26.94
CA ASP A 5 6.31 8.93 -26.76
C ASP A 5 6.55 9.35 -25.29
N LEU A 6 5.49 9.84 -24.62
CA LEU A 6 5.47 10.14 -23.19
C LEU A 6 5.70 8.89 -22.34
N LEU A 7 4.94 7.82 -22.59
CA LEU A 7 5.02 6.58 -21.82
C LEU A 7 6.35 5.85 -22.05
N LEU A 8 6.96 5.99 -23.23
CA LEU A 8 8.30 5.47 -23.53
C LEU A 8 9.43 6.37 -23.03
N GLY A 9 9.14 7.47 -22.35
CA GLY A 9 10.17 8.41 -21.87
C GLY A 9 10.91 9.17 -22.96
N GLN A 10 10.38 9.14 -24.20
CA GLN A 10 10.95 9.88 -25.35
C GLN A 10 10.52 11.35 -25.36
N ARG A 11 9.63 11.72 -24.47
CA ARG A 11 9.14 13.06 -24.24
C ARG A 11 8.92 13.29 -22.76
N PRO A 12 9.40 14.42 -22.19
CA PRO A 12 9.11 14.75 -20.79
C PRO A 12 7.64 15.12 -20.61
N PRO A 13 7.06 14.89 -19.40
CA PRO A 13 5.72 15.36 -19.08
C PRO A 13 5.66 16.89 -19.00
N GLU A 14 4.51 17.46 -19.38
CA GLU A 14 4.25 18.89 -19.35
C GLU A 14 3.46 19.31 -18.11
N PHE A 15 3.67 20.55 -17.69
CA PHE A 15 3.04 21.19 -16.52
C PHE A 15 2.51 22.55 -16.84
N ASP A 16 1.54 22.98 -16.06
CA ASP A 16 1.02 24.33 -16.06
C ASP A 16 1.82 25.19 -15.04
N ALA A 17 2.76 25.96 -15.55
CA ALA A 17 3.59 26.84 -14.72
C ALA A 17 2.81 27.98 -14.04
N SER A 18 1.57 28.25 -14.42
CA SER A 18 0.74 29.26 -13.75
C SER A 18 0.43 28.89 -12.28
N LEU A 19 0.55 27.62 -11.91
CA LEU A 19 0.32 27.12 -10.55
C LEU A 19 1.60 27.08 -9.67
N ASP A 20 2.79 27.38 -10.21
CA ASP A 20 4.07 27.27 -9.49
C ASP A 20 4.10 28.10 -8.20
N THR A 21 3.60 29.33 -8.22
CA THR A 21 3.52 30.18 -7.03
C THR A 21 2.62 29.55 -5.95
N GLY A 22 1.45 29.01 -6.34
CA GLY A 22 0.55 28.33 -5.41
C GLY A 22 1.17 27.06 -4.82
N ILE A 23 1.92 26.31 -5.62
CA ILE A 23 2.64 25.11 -5.18
C ILE A 23 3.71 25.49 -4.14
N ALA A 24 4.49 26.55 -4.41
CA ALA A 24 5.56 27.01 -3.53
C ALA A 24 5.04 27.57 -2.19
N THR A 25 3.83 28.14 -2.17
CA THR A 25 3.20 28.76 -1.00
C THR A 25 2.12 27.89 -0.34
N ALA A 26 2.01 26.64 -0.75
CA ALA A 26 0.99 25.72 -0.22
C ALA A 26 1.13 25.55 1.32
N PRO A 27 0.02 25.62 2.08
CA PRO A 27 0.05 25.63 3.55
C PRO A 27 0.45 24.28 4.14
N ASP A 28 0.25 23.19 3.41
CA ASP A 28 0.57 21.83 3.85
C ASP A 28 0.91 20.92 2.65
N ASP A 29 1.41 19.71 2.96
CA ASP A 29 1.79 18.71 1.95
C ASP A 29 0.64 18.29 1.05
N PHE A 30 -0.58 18.14 1.59
CA PHE A 30 -1.74 17.73 0.80
C PHE A 30 -2.14 18.80 -0.20
N SER A 31 -2.19 20.06 0.23
CA SER A 31 -2.47 21.20 -0.63
C SER A 31 -1.43 21.31 -1.76
N ARG A 32 -0.15 21.16 -1.43
CA ARG A 32 0.95 21.16 -2.41
C ARG A 32 0.78 20.04 -3.44
N ILE A 33 0.48 18.82 -2.97
CA ILE A 33 0.32 17.62 -3.83
C ILE A 33 -0.90 17.78 -4.74
N ILE A 34 -2.02 18.30 -4.24
CA ILE A 34 -3.23 18.55 -5.02
C ILE A 34 -2.93 19.56 -6.13
N LEU A 35 -2.26 20.68 -5.82
CA LEU A 35 -1.87 21.67 -6.82
C LEU A 35 -0.93 21.09 -7.88
N LYS A 36 0.06 20.26 -7.50
CA LYS A 36 0.92 19.56 -8.47
C LYS A 36 0.11 18.63 -9.37
N ALA A 37 -0.85 17.88 -8.81
CA ALA A 37 -1.73 17.02 -9.58
C ALA A 37 -2.61 17.81 -10.56
N GLN A 38 -3.07 19.00 -10.18
CA GLN A 38 -3.79 19.92 -11.07
C GLN A 38 -2.87 20.48 -12.17
N ALA A 39 -1.66 20.92 -11.81
CA ALA A 39 -0.67 21.47 -12.74
C ALA A 39 -0.16 20.47 -13.77
N ALA A 40 -0.13 19.18 -13.44
CA ALA A 40 0.27 18.13 -14.38
C ALA A 40 -0.69 18.08 -15.58
N ARG A 41 -0.15 18.19 -16.80
CA ARG A 41 -0.92 18.08 -18.05
C ARG A 41 -0.95 16.67 -18.61
N ASP A 42 0.08 15.89 -18.35
CA ASP A 42 0.23 14.52 -18.85
C ASP A 42 0.06 13.48 -17.73
N TYR A 43 0.93 13.49 -16.74
CA TYR A 43 0.82 12.62 -15.57
C TYR A 43 1.49 13.17 -14.32
N PHE A 44 1.08 12.63 -13.17
CA PHE A 44 1.69 12.89 -11.87
C PHE A 44 1.83 11.58 -11.07
N LEU A 45 2.95 11.41 -10.37
CA LEU A 45 3.18 10.25 -9.49
C LEU A 45 3.16 10.69 -8.03
N LEU A 46 2.37 9.99 -7.21
CA LEU A 46 2.36 10.20 -5.76
C LEU A 46 2.90 8.99 -5.03
N ILE A 47 4.02 9.17 -4.35
CA ILE A 47 4.56 8.16 -3.44
C ILE A 47 3.84 8.30 -2.12
N GLY A 48 3.12 7.25 -1.71
CA GLY A 48 2.34 7.23 -0.48
C GLY A 48 2.78 6.11 0.47
N PRO A 49 3.78 6.34 1.34
CA PRO A 49 4.17 5.39 2.37
C PRO A 49 3.00 4.98 3.29
N PRO A 50 3.18 3.91 4.10
CA PRO A 50 2.14 3.44 5.00
C PRO A 50 1.65 4.51 5.97
N GLY A 51 0.33 4.63 6.11
CA GLY A 51 -0.29 5.53 7.07
C GLY A 51 -0.22 7.02 6.76
N THR A 52 0.23 7.40 5.55
CA THR A 52 0.35 8.82 5.16
C THR A 52 -0.93 9.44 4.61
N GLY A 53 -2.04 8.68 4.55
CA GLY A 53 -3.32 9.22 4.09
C GLY A 53 -3.46 9.36 2.57
N LYS A 54 -2.76 8.50 1.80
CA LYS A 54 -2.80 8.52 0.33
C LYS A 54 -4.22 8.44 -0.24
N THR A 55 -5.05 7.52 0.24
CA THR A 55 -6.44 7.33 -0.24
C THR A 55 -7.39 8.26 0.48
N SER A 56 -7.37 8.28 1.82
CA SER A 56 -8.33 9.01 2.65
C SER A 56 -8.19 10.53 2.60
N ARG A 57 -7.03 11.07 2.26
CA ARG A 57 -6.76 12.51 2.22
C ARG A 57 -6.28 12.98 0.85
N ALA A 58 -5.18 12.43 0.31
CA ALA A 58 -4.61 12.92 -0.95
C ALA A 58 -5.51 12.62 -2.14
N LEU A 59 -5.92 11.36 -2.36
CA LEU A 59 -6.84 10.98 -3.44
C LEU A 59 -8.16 11.70 -3.29
N ARG A 60 -8.76 11.68 -2.09
CA ARG A 60 -10.00 12.40 -1.80
C ARG A 60 -9.89 13.88 -2.17
N GLY A 61 -8.85 14.58 -1.71
CA GLY A 61 -8.65 16.00 -1.99
C GLY A 61 -8.44 16.30 -3.48
N MET A 62 -7.73 15.41 -4.21
CA MET A 62 -7.62 15.51 -5.68
C MET A 62 -8.98 15.38 -6.36
N VAL A 63 -9.80 14.41 -5.93
CA VAL A 63 -11.17 14.22 -6.47
C VAL A 63 -12.01 15.46 -6.22
N GLU A 64 -12.01 16.00 -5.00
CA GLU A 64 -12.74 17.24 -4.67
C GLU A 64 -12.30 18.41 -5.56
N ALA A 65 -10.99 18.60 -5.75
CA ALA A 65 -10.45 19.67 -6.58
C ALA A 65 -10.89 19.53 -8.04
N PHE A 66 -10.70 18.36 -8.66
CA PHE A 66 -11.12 18.10 -10.04
C PHE A 66 -12.63 18.16 -10.23
N TYR A 67 -13.39 17.69 -9.24
CA TYR A 67 -14.85 17.76 -9.29
C TYR A 67 -15.35 19.21 -9.26
N ARG A 68 -14.74 20.10 -8.46
CA ARG A 68 -15.03 21.54 -8.46
C ARG A 68 -14.69 22.21 -9.79
N GLU A 69 -13.65 21.74 -10.49
CA GLU A 69 -13.29 22.19 -11.84
C GLU A 69 -14.22 21.65 -12.94
N GLY A 70 -15.23 20.85 -12.60
CA GLY A 70 -16.14 20.27 -13.59
C GLY A 70 -15.58 19.08 -14.37
N LYS A 71 -14.46 18.48 -13.94
CA LYS A 71 -13.76 17.39 -14.63
C LYS A 71 -14.52 16.06 -14.55
N GLN A 72 -14.32 15.23 -15.59
CA GLN A 72 -14.73 13.84 -15.63
C GLN A 72 -13.61 12.98 -15.05
N ILE A 73 -13.91 12.20 -14.00
CA ILE A 73 -12.92 11.53 -13.16
C ILE A 73 -13.12 10.02 -13.23
N LEU A 74 -12.04 9.28 -13.47
CA LEU A 74 -12.00 7.83 -13.42
C LEU A 74 -11.07 7.40 -12.28
N LEU A 75 -11.59 6.64 -11.33
CA LEU A 75 -10.82 6.14 -10.18
C LEU A 75 -10.62 4.64 -10.34
N LEU A 76 -9.39 4.20 -10.26
CA LEU A 76 -9.01 2.82 -10.47
C LEU A 76 -8.15 2.30 -9.33
N SER A 77 -8.26 1.00 -9.04
CA SER A 77 -7.32 0.29 -8.19
C SER A 77 -7.13 -1.16 -8.63
N TYR A 78 -6.21 -1.86 -7.98
CA TYR A 78 -5.93 -3.27 -8.27
C TYR A 78 -6.99 -4.22 -7.70
N THR A 79 -7.47 -3.99 -6.47
CA THR A 79 -8.39 -4.88 -5.76
C THR A 79 -9.75 -4.24 -5.50
N ASN A 80 -10.80 -5.08 -5.38
CA ASN A 80 -12.14 -4.62 -4.98
C ASN A 80 -12.14 -3.97 -3.58
N ARG A 81 -11.35 -4.49 -2.65
CA ARG A 81 -11.19 -3.89 -1.33
C ARG A 81 -10.65 -2.45 -1.40
N ALA A 82 -9.65 -2.20 -2.25
CA ALA A 82 -9.15 -0.84 -2.43
C ALA A 82 -10.17 0.05 -3.13
N VAL A 83 -11.00 -0.49 -4.04
CA VAL A 83 -12.15 0.21 -4.61
C VAL A 83 -13.20 0.56 -3.55
N ASP A 84 -13.45 -0.32 -2.57
CA ASP A 84 -14.33 -0.02 -1.43
C ASP A 84 -13.76 1.11 -0.55
N GLU A 85 -12.47 1.13 -0.29
CA GLU A 85 -11.82 2.24 0.45
C GLU A 85 -11.91 3.57 -0.32
N ILE A 86 -11.75 3.54 -1.65
CA ILE A 86 -11.98 4.72 -2.49
C ILE A 86 -13.45 5.16 -2.41
N SER A 87 -14.41 4.24 -2.53
CA SER A 87 -15.84 4.51 -2.44
C SER A 87 -16.21 5.13 -1.09
N LYS A 88 -15.61 4.63 0.00
CA LYS A 88 -15.76 5.20 1.33
C LYS A 88 -15.21 6.63 1.42
N ALA A 89 -14.06 6.90 0.81
CA ALA A 89 -13.50 8.24 0.75
C ALA A 89 -14.42 9.19 -0.03
N LEU A 90 -15.01 8.74 -1.15
CA LEU A 90 -15.98 9.52 -1.93
C LEU A 90 -17.25 9.85 -1.13
N ALA A 91 -17.81 8.84 -0.47
CA ALA A 91 -19.03 9.02 0.36
C ALA A 91 -18.82 9.96 1.55
N SER A 92 -17.59 10.28 1.92
CA SER A 92 -17.24 11.23 2.98
C SER A 92 -17.06 12.67 2.49
N ILE A 93 -17.23 12.94 1.19
CA ILE A 93 -17.09 14.29 0.61
C ILE A 93 -18.42 15.04 0.75
N GLU A 94 -18.35 16.27 1.22
CA GLU A 94 -19.50 17.17 1.34
C GLU A 94 -19.31 18.42 0.45
N PRO A 95 -20.32 18.83 -0.35
CA PRO A 95 -21.57 18.11 -0.59
C PRO A 95 -21.36 16.77 -1.32
N GLU A 96 -22.30 15.84 -1.18
CA GLU A 96 -22.22 14.48 -1.72
C GLU A 96 -21.90 14.47 -3.22
N ILE A 97 -20.93 13.65 -3.59
CA ILE A 97 -20.53 13.44 -4.98
C ILE A 97 -21.25 12.22 -5.54
N ASP A 98 -21.99 12.41 -6.64
CA ASP A 98 -22.59 11.31 -7.41
C ASP A 98 -21.48 10.52 -8.13
N PHE A 99 -21.42 9.21 -7.88
CA PHE A 99 -20.47 8.33 -8.54
C PHE A 99 -21.08 6.99 -8.94
N ILE A 100 -20.50 6.35 -9.95
CA ILE A 100 -20.87 5.00 -10.42
C ILE A 100 -19.73 4.04 -10.13
N ARG A 101 -20.04 2.95 -9.43
CA ARG A 101 -19.11 1.85 -9.17
C ARG A 101 -19.25 0.78 -10.27
N LEU A 102 -18.10 0.42 -10.85
CA LEU A 102 -17.98 -0.67 -11.82
C LEU A 102 -17.52 -1.93 -11.07
N GLY A 103 -18.29 -3.00 -11.15
CA GLY A 103 -18.01 -4.25 -10.46
C GLY A 103 -19.21 -5.16 -10.42
N SER A 104 -19.18 -6.18 -9.56
CA SER A 104 -20.30 -7.08 -9.29
C SER A 104 -20.69 -7.03 -7.81
N GLU A 105 -21.92 -7.37 -7.49
CA GLU A 105 -22.41 -7.44 -6.11
C GLU A 105 -21.59 -8.37 -5.22
N LEU A 106 -21.12 -9.51 -5.78
CA LEU A 106 -20.35 -10.52 -5.05
C LEU A 106 -18.97 -10.00 -4.57
N SER A 107 -18.48 -8.93 -5.17
CA SER A 107 -17.16 -8.37 -4.91
C SER A 107 -17.20 -6.94 -4.34
N CYS A 108 -18.37 -6.49 -3.94
CA CYS A 108 -18.67 -5.14 -3.45
C CYS A 108 -19.10 -5.22 -1.98
N ASP A 109 -18.60 -4.30 -1.15
CA ASP A 109 -19.15 -4.10 0.19
C ASP A 109 -20.62 -3.69 0.08
N ASP A 110 -21.46 -4.23 0.97
CA ASP A 110 -22.93 -4.01 0.95
C ASP A 110 -23.31 -2.53 0.96
N SER A 111 -22.54 -1.70 1.63
CA SER A 111 -22.74 -0.24 1.72
C SER A 111 -22.64 0.45 0.36
N PHE A 112 -21.92 -0.12 -0.60
CA PHE A 112 -21.68 0.48 -1.92
C PHE A 112 -22.46 -0.20 -3.06
N ARG A 113 -23.30 -1.20 -2.78
CA ARG A 113 -24.17 -1.83 -3.78
C ARG A 113 -25.11 -0.85 -4.50
N PRO A 114 -25.70 0.16 -3.84
CA PRO A 114 -26.53 1.15 -4.51
C PRO A 114 -25.82 1.93 -5.62
N TYR A 115 -24.50 2.05 -5.56
CA TYR A 115 -23.67 2.77 -6.55
C TYR A 115 -23.22 1.89 -7.72
N LEU A 116 -23.48 0.56 -7.68
CA LEU A 116 -23.15 -0.33 -8.81
C LEU A 116 -23.90 0.11 -10.07
N ILE A 117 -23.21 0.03 -11.20
CA ILE A 117 -23.73 0.50 -12.49
C ILE A 117 -25.08 -0.12 -12.82
N GLU A 118 -25.25 -1.41 -12.53
CA GLU A 118 -26.51 -2.14 -12.74
C GLU A 118 -27.65 -1.48 -11.94
N ASN A 119 -27.44 -1.21 -10.64
CA ASN A 119 -28.46 -0.60 -9.75
C ASN A 119 -28.72 0.87 -10.09
N VAL A 120 -27.66 1.63 -10.43
CA VAL A 120 -27.79 3.04 -10.87
C VAL A 120 -28.56 3.17 -12.17
N LEU A 121 -28.50 2.18 -13.04
CA LEU A 121 -29.17 2.16 -14.35
C LEU A 121 -30.54 1.47 -14.32
N GLU A 122 -30.89 0.75 -13.25
CA GLU A 122 -32.17 0.04 -13.12
C GLU A 122 -33.40 0.94 -13.40
N PRO A 123 -33.45 2.20 -12.92
CA PRO A 123 -34.58 3.10 -13.21
C PRO A 123 -34.66 3.57 -14.68
N CYS A 124 -33.65 3.29 -15.50
CA CYS A 124 -33.57 3.74 -16.88
C CYS A 124 -34.33 2.79 -17.82
N ALA A 125 -35.50 3.19 -18.29
CA ALA A 125 -36.36 2.38 -19.17
C ALA A 125 -35.89 2.35 -20.64
N THR A 126 -35.07 3.33 -21.09
CA THR A 126 -34.65 3.47 -22.47
C THR A 126 -33.13 3.62 -22.60
N ARG A 127 -32.61 3.20 -23.77
CA ARG A 127 -31.19 3.41 -24.09
C ARG A 127 -30.75 4.87 -23.97
N ARG A 128 -31.61 5.81 -24.32
CA ARG A 128 -31.34 7.25 -24.22
C ARG A 128 -31.17 7.67 -22.74
N GLN A 129 -32.04 7.21 -21.84
CA GLN A 129 -31.92 7.48 -20.41
C GLN A 129 -30.64 6.90 -19.82
N VAL A 130 -30.25 5.68 -20.23
CA VAL A 130 -28.97 5.07 -19.86
C VAL A 130 -27.79 5.95 -20.29
N GLN A 131 -27.80 6.42 -21.56
CA GLN A 131 -26.74 7.31 -22.06
C GLN A 131 -26.69 8.64 -21.30
N GLU A 132 -27.85 9.26 -21.06
CA GLU A 132 -27.96 10.51 -20.31
C GLU A 132 -27.47 10.33 -18.85
N ARG A 133 -27.81 9.23 -18.18
CA ARG A 133 -27.37 8.92 -16.82
C ARG A 133 -25.85 8.74 -16.73
N ILE A 134 -25.26 7.99 -17.66
CA ILE A 134 -23.82 7.80 -17.77
C ILE A 134 -23.11 9.13 -18.08
N ALA A 135 -23.64 9.92 -18.99
CA ALA A 135 -23.05 11.21 -19.38
C ALA A 135 -23.07 12.21 -18.21
N ARG A 136 -24.14 12.23 -17.42
CA ARG A 136 -24.34 13.13 -16.28
C ARG A 136 -23.41 12.82 -15.11
N CYS A 137 -23.18 11.54 -14.82
CA CYS A 137 -22.30 11.14 -13.72
C CYS A 137 -20.85 11.46 -14.06
N ARG A 138 -20.15 12.20 -13.22
CA ARG A 138 -18.78 12.66 -13.49
C ARG A 138 -17.71 11.78 -12.87
N VAL A 139 -18.04 10.93 -11.90
CA VAL A 139 -17.08 10.08 -11.20
C VAL A 139 -17.41 8.61 -11.40
N PHE A 140 -16.45 7.86 -11.89
CA PHE A 140 -16.54 6.40 -12.03
C PHE A 140 -15.42 5.75 -11.23
N VAL A 141 -15.72 4.65 -10.54
CA VAL A 141 -14.74 3.92 -9.72
C VAL A 141 -14.82 2.42 -10.01
N GLY A 142 -13.66 1.76 -10.09
CA GLY A 142 -13.61 0.31 -10.32
C GLY A 142 -12.21 -0.26 -10.30
N THR A 143 -12.09 -1.58 -10.52
CA THR A 143 -10.77 -2.18 -10.70
C THR A 143 -10.27 -2.03 -12.13
N VAL A 144 -8.94 -2.02 -12.29
CA VAL A 144 -8.31 -2.05 -13.62
C VAL A 144 -8.80 -3.24 -14.44
N ALA A 145 -8.92 -4.43 -13.82
CA ALA A 145 -9.42 -5.63 -14.47
C ALA A 145 -10.87 -5.48 -14.98
N THR A 146 -11.76 -4.93 -14.14
CA THR A 146 -13.16 -4.67 -14.51
C THR A 146 -13.25 -3.72 -15.69
N LEU A 147 -12.49 -2.64 -15.66
CA LEU A 147 -12.55 -1.64 -16.75
C LEU A 147 -11.92 -2.16 -18.04
N SER A 148 -10.86 -2.96 -17.96
CA SER A 148 -10.26 -3.62 -19.13
C SER A 148 -11.23 -4.55 -19.86
N SER A 149 -12.20 -5.12 -19.15
CA SER A 149 -13.27 -5.94 -19.72
C SER A 149 -14.51 -5.15 -20.19
N LYS A 150 -14.62 -3.86 -19.82
CA LYS A 150 -15.77 -2.97 -20.12
C LYS A 150 -15.32 -1.73 -20.92
N THR A 151 -14.44 -1.91 -21.88
CA THR A 151 -13.89 -0.80 -22.70
C THR A 151 -14.94 -0.05 -23.51
N GLU A 152 -16.14 -0.62 -23.69
CA GLU A 152 -17.29 0.05 -24.31
C GLU A 152 -17.69 1.34 -23.61
N LEU A 153 -17.38 1.49 -22.31
CA LEU A 153 -17.60 2.73 -21.57
C LEU A 153 -16.93 3.92 -22.25
N PHE A 154 -15.74 3.74 -22.82
CA PHE A 154 -15.00 4.79 -23.53
C PHE A 154 -15.62 5.22 -24.86
N ARG A 155 -16.62 4.47 -25.37
CA ARG A 155 -17.45 4.90 -26.49
C ARG A 155 -18.53 5.88 -26.07
N LEU A 156 -18.94 5.83 -24.81
CA LEU A 156 -20.01 6.66 -24.25
C LEU A 156 -19.45 7.86 -23.48
N LYS A 157 -18.23 7.77 -22.97
CA LYS A 157 -17.65 8.75 -22.06
C LYS A 157 -16.15 8.87 -22.22
N THR A 158 -15.64 10.09 -22.10
CA THR A 158 -14.21 10.40 -21.95
C THR A 158 -13.97 10.94 -20.54
N PHE A 159 -12.75 10.77 -20.05
CA PHE A 159 -12.34 11.22 -18.74
C PHE A 159 -11.20 12.24 -18.86
N ASP A 160 -11.32 13.37 -18.15
CA ASP A 160 -10.24 14.36 -18.10
C ASP A 160 -9.04 13.82 -17.33
N VAL A 161 -9.30 13.06 -16.28
CA VAL A 161 -8.27 12.48 -15.41
C VAL A 161 -8.63 11.06 -14.95
N ALA A 162 -7.65 10.17 -15.01
CA ALA A 162 -7.70 8.88 -14.32
C ALA A 162 -6.76 8.90 -13.11
N ILE A 163 -7.25 8.54 -11.92
CA ILE A 163 -6.43 8.37 -10.71
C ILE A 163 -6.39 6.90 -10.37
N VAL A 164 -5.19 6.34 -10.32
CA VAL A 164 -4.96 4.90 -10.07
C VAL A 164 -4.31 4.75 -8.70
N ASP A 165 -5.04 4.23 -7.73
CA ASP A 165 -4.50 3.90 -6.40
C ASP A 165 -3.89 2.49 -6.39
N GLU A 166 -2.90 2.27 -5.54
CA GLU A 166 -2.08 1.03 -5.48
C GLU A 166 -1.45 0.68 -6.83
N ALA A 167 -1.02 1.70 -7.61
CA ALA A 167 -0.52 1.54 -8.97
C ALA A 167 0.73 0.65 -9.07
N THR A 168 1.49 0.49 -7.99
CA THR A 168 2.65 -0.40 -7.92
C THR A 168 2.29 -1.89 -7.92
N GLN A 169 1.03 -2.24 -7.67
CA GLN A 169 0.53 -3.62 -7.73
C GLN A 169 -0.02 -4.01 -9.11
N ILE A 170 -0.02 -3.09 -10.07
CA ILE A 170 -0.58 -3.29 -11.41
C ILE A 170 0.57 -3.43 -12.39
N LEU A 171 0.62 -4.57 -13.09
CA LEU A 171 1.59 -4.78 -14.15
C LEU A 171 1.42 -3.75 -15.27
N GLU A 172 2.52 -3.27 -15.80
CA GLU A 172 2.52 -2.23 -16.83
C GLU A 172 1.59 -2.51 -18.02
N PRO A 173 1.56 -3.71 -18.65
CA PRO A 173 0.69 -3.99 -19.77
C PRO A 173 -0.80 -3.84 -19.45
N GLN A 174 -1.23 -4.16 -18.23
CA GLN A 174 -2.63 -4.03 -17.80
C GLN A 174 -3.07 -2.57 -17.77
N LEU A 175 -2.19 -1.68 -17.31
CA LEU A 175 -2.48 -0.26 -17.20
C LEU A 175 -2.32 0.47 -18.54
N LEU A 176 -1.31 0.12 -19.35
CA LEU A 176 -1.09 0.71 -20.66
C LEU A 176 -2.28 0.55 -21.59
N GLY A 177 -2.92 -0.63 -21.60
CA GLY A 177 -4.10 -0.91 -22.40
C GLY A 177 -5.23 0.10 -22.14
N LEU A 178 -5.45 0.45 -20.87
CA LEU A 178 -6.46 1.44 -20.47
C LEU A 178 -6.04 2.88 -20.78
N LEU A 179 -4.83 3.26 -20.42
CA LEU A 179 -4.33 4.64 -20.57
C LEU A 179 -4.18 5.04 -22.05
N CYS A 180 -4.03 4.07 -22.95
CA CYS A 180 -3.92 4.30 -24.40
C CYS A 180 -5.25 4.11 -25.15
N THR A 181 -6.36 3.87 -24.45
CA THR A 181 -7.67 3.69 -25.06
C THR A 181 -8.11 4.97 -25.79
N ARG A 182 -8.72 4.78 -26.97
CA ARG A 182 -9.22 5.85 -27.79
C ARG A 182 -10.75 5.92 -27.76
N ASN A 183 -11.27 7.13 -27.83
CA ASN A 183 -12.69 7.37 -28.03
C ASN A 183 -13.09 7.16 -29.50
N PRO A 184 -14.39 7.17 -29.84
CA PRO A 184 -14.85 7.00 -31.25
C PRO A 184 -14.32 8.04 -32.22
N ALA A 185 -13.92 9.22 -31.74
CA ALA A 185 -13.31 10.27 -32.58
C ALA A 185 -11.79 10.07 -32.78
N GLY A 186 -11.21 8.98 -32.25
CA GLY A 186 -9.79 8.69 -32.39
C GLY A 186 -8.89 9.49 -31.40
N ALA A 187 -9.47 10.30 -30.53
CA ALA A 187 -8.74 11.01 -29.46
C ALA A 187 -8.51 10.11 -28.23
N ASP A 188 -7.59 10.50 -27.36
CA ASP A 188 -7.37 9.77 -26.11
C ASP A 188 -8.64 9.82 -25.26
N ALA A 189 -9.09 8.67 -24.77
CA ALA A 189 -10.29 8.57 -23.93
C ALA A 189 -10.03 9.05 -22.50
N ILE A 190 -8.75 9.13 -22.09
CA ILE A 190 -8.28 9.64 -20.80
C ILE A 190 -7.30 10.79 -21.09
N GLY A 191 -7.60 11.98 -20.60
CA GLY A 191 -6.78 13.18 -20.81
C GLY A 191 -5.42 13.08 -20.14
N LYS A 192 -5.39 13.00 -18.81
CA LYS A 192 -4.18 12.81 -17.99
C LYS A 192 -4.38 11.68 -16.99
N PHE A 193 -3.28 11.22 -16.36
CA PHE A 193 -3.37 10.22 -15.32
C PHE A 193 -2.49 10.54 -14.10
N ILE A 194 -2.96 10.11 -12.94
CA ILE A 194 -2.26 10.20 -11.66
C ILE A 194 -2.09 8.79 -11.14
N LEU A 195 -0.85 8.39 -10.85
CA LEU A 195 -0.54 7.09 -10.26
C LEU A 195 -0.16 7.30 -8.80
N ILE A 196 -0.87 6.63 -7.89
CA ILE A 196 -0.60 6.64 -6.46
C ILE A 196 -0.10 5.26 -6.07
N GLY A 197 1.02 5.18 -5.36
CA GLY A 197 1.58 3.90 -4.95
C GLY A 197 2.76 4.05 -4.01
N ASP A 198 3.30 2.90 -3.61
CA ASP A 198 4.53 2.83 -2.83
C ASP A 198 5.37 1.66 -3.35
N HIS A 199 6.41 1.98 -4.11
CA HIS A 199 7.31 1.01 -4.72
C HIS A 199 8.18 0.26 -3.68
N LYS A 200 8.17 0.69 -2.43
CA LYS A 200 8.84 0.03 -1.30
C LYS A 200 7.91 -0.93 -0.53
N GLN A 201 6.67 -1.06 -0.97
CA GLN A 201 5.71 -2.08 -0.55
C GLN A 201 5.58 -3.20 -1.59
N LEU A 202 4.62 -4.14 -1.38
CA LEU A 202 4.47 -5.30 -2.25
C LEU A 202 4.21 -4.90 -3.71
N PRO A 203 4.95 -5.50 -4.65
CA PRO A 203 4.74 -5.31 -6.09
C PRO A 203 3.56 -6.15 -6.58
N ALA A 204 3.28 -6.07 -7.88
CA ALA A 204 2.37 -6.98 -8.55
C ALA A 204 2.79 -8.46 -8.34
N VAL A 205 1.80 -9.34 -8.21
CA VAL A 205 2.04 -10.78 -8.08
C VAL A 205 2.38 -11.38 -9.43
N VAL A 206 3.60 -11.93 -9.55
CA VAL A 206 4.08 -12.57 -10.78
C VAL A 206 4.66 -13.95 -10.43
N LEU A 207 4.32 -14.95 -11.23
CA LEU A 207 4.76 -16.34 -10.99
C LEU A 207 6.17 -16.62 -11.49
N GLN A 208 6.65 -15.92 -12.52
CA GLN A 208 8.00 -16.07 -13.04
C GLN A 208 9.04 -15.58 -12.03
N SER A 209 10.23 -16.17 -12.07
CA SER A 209 11.37 -15.69 -11.28
C SER A 209 11.86 -14.33 -11.81
N SER A 210 12.70 -13.64 -11.03
CA SER A 210 13.26 -12.35 -11.47
C SER A 210 14.17 -12.53 -12.67
N GLU A 211 14.95 -13.62 -12.71
CA GLU A 211 15.83 -13.96 -13.82
C GLU A 211 15.05 -14.23 -15.13
N GLN A 212 13.90 -14.89 -15.05
CA GLN A 212 13.01 -15.16 -16.20
C GLN A 212 12.30 -13.91 -16.74
N SER A 213 12.24 -12.87 -15.94
CA SER A 213 11.54 -11.60 -16.26
C SER A 213 12.53 -10.48 -16.55
N GLU A 214 13.83 -10.73 -16.46
CA GLU A 214 14.86 -9.74 -16.72
C GLU A 214 14.86 -9.30 -18.18
N VAL A 215 15.04 -8.01 -18.40
CA VAL A 215 15.09 -7.38 -19.73
C VAL A 215 16.54 -7.12 -20.07
N CYS A 216 17.05 -7.81 -21.09
CA CYS A 216 18.42 -7.68 -21.56
C CYS A 216 18.57 -6.75 -22.79
N ASP A 217 17.46 -6.31 -23.39
CA ASP A 217 17.46 -5.42 -24.55
C ASP A 217 17.82 -3.99 -24.13
N GLU A 218 18.87 -3.43 -24.74
CA GLU A 218 19.39 -2.10 -24.38
C GLU A 218 18.37 -0.97 -24.67
N ALA A 219 17.56 -1.09 -25.72
CA ALA A 219 16.56 -0.07 -26.05
C ALA A 219 15.42 -0.06 -25.01
N LEU A 220 15.03 -1.22 -24.50
CA LEU A 220 14.05 -1.33 -23.42
C LEU A 220 14.63 -0.86 -22.09
N GLN A 221 15.89 -1.17 -21.79
CA GLN A 221 16.57 -0.64 -20.60
C GLN A 221 16.73 0.90 -20.65
N ALA A 222 16.93 1.46 -21.84
CA ALA A 222 17.05 2.91 -22.04
C ALA A 222 15.75 3.67 -21.66
N ILE A 223 14.58 3.03 -21.78
CA ILE A 223 13.30 3.59 -21.33
C ILE A 223 12.97 3.23 -19.86
N GLY A 224 13.94 2.66 -19.13
CA GLY A 224 13.81 2.31 -17.72
C GLY A 224 13.17 0.95 -17.43
N LEU A 225 12.93 0.11 -18.44
CA LEU A 225 12.36 -1.23 -18.28
C LEU A 225 13.48 -2.25 -18.08
N TYR A 226 13.73 -2.62 -16.83
CA TYR A 226 14.76 -3.59 -16.45
C TYR A 226 14.20 -4.98 -16.13
N ASN A 227 12.94 -5.03 -15.73
CA ASN A 227 12.26 -6.29 -15.44
C ASN A 227 10.77 -6.21 -15.81
N LEU A 228 10.24 -7.25 -16.44
CA LEU A 228 8.81 -7.31 -16.83
C LEU A 228 7.85 -7.39 -15.65
N LYS A 229 8.35 -7.55 -14.43
CA LYS A 229 7.58 -7.45 -13.17
C LYS A 229 7.36 -6.01 -12.71
N ASP A 230 8.13 -5.06 -13.25
CA ASP A 230 8.01 -3.66 -12.86
C ASP A 230 6.63 -3.12 -13.25
N SER A 231 6.05 -2.32 -12.38
CA SER A 231 4.85 -1.55 -12.69
C SER A 231 5.20 -0.31 -13.52
N LEU A 232 4.22 0.22 -14.24
CA LEU A 232 4.38 1.51 -14.92
C LEU A 232 4.80 2.62 -13.95
N PHE A 233 4.28 2.60 -12.71
CA PHE A 233 4.67 3.53 -11.65
C PHE A 233 6.18 3.48 -11.39
N GLU A 234 6.73 2.28 -11.15
CA GLU A 234 8.16 2.10 -10.84
C GLU A 234 9.04 2.54 -12.01
N ARG A 235 8.64 2.21 -13.23
CA ARG A 235 9.41 2.59 -14.42
C ARG A 235 9.44 4.11 -14.64
N LEU A 236 8.28 4.76 -14.58
CA LEU A 236 8.20 6.22 -14.72
C LEU A 236 8.94 6.94 -13.57
N TYR A 237 8.76 6.48 -12.33
CA TYR A 237 9.45 7.05 -11.18
C TYR A 237 10.98 6.94 -11.31
N ARG A 238 11.48 5.79 -11.74
CA ARG A 238 12.92 5.54 -11.97
C ARG A 238 13.50 6.50 -13.02
N ASN A 239 12.78 6.77 -14.09
CA ASN A 239 13.21 7.73 -15.11
C ASN A 239 13.25 9.16 -14.57
N LEU A 240 12.19 9.61 -13.90
CA LEU A 240 12.12 10.95 -13.33
C LEU A 240 13.16 11.17 -12.22
N SER A 241 13.41 10.17 -11.37
CA SER A 241 14.41 10.28 -10.31
C SER A 241 15.84 10.35 -10.85
N LYS A 242 16.15 9.65 -11.95
CA LYS A 242 17.44 9.79 -12.65
C LYS A 242 17.63 11.18 -13.25
N GLU A 243 16.59 11.75 -13.89
CA GLU A 243 16.64 13.11 -14.41
C GLU A 243 16.88 14.13 -13.30
N SER A 244 16.21 13.97 -12.17
CA SER A 244 16.38 14.83 -11.00
C SER A 244 17.80 14.75 -10.42
N ALA A 245 18.36 13.55 -10.28
CA ALA A 245 19.72 13.35 -9.80
C ALA A 245 20.76 13.98 -10.73
N ASN A 246 20.58 13.88 -12.04
CA ASN A 246 21.45 14.52 -13.03
C ASN A 246 21.40 16.06 -12.97
N ARG A 247 20.23 16.64 -12.68
CA ARG A 247 20.09 18.09 -12.46
C ARG A 247 20.76 18.57 -11.19
N GLN A 248 20.72 17.79 -10.10
CA GLN A 248 21.37 18.13 -8.82
C GLN A 248 22.88 17.96 -8.84
N ALA A 249 23.44 17.05 -9.62
CA ALA A 249 24.90 16.96 -9.79
C ALA A 249 25.53 18.29 -10.29
N SER A 250 24.68 19.19 -10.84
CA SER A 250 25.04 20.54 -11.23
C SER A 250 24.74 21.61 -10.16
N THR A 251 24.13 21.27 -9.02
CA THR A 251 23.78 22.20 -7.92
C THR A 251 24.06 21.57 -6.56
N SER A 252 24.83 22.22 -5.71
CA SER A 252 25.36 21.68 -4.44
C SER A 252 24.35 21.63 -3.29
N HIS A 253 23.27 20.85 -3.41
CA HIS A 253 22.31 20.63 -2.30
C HIS A 253 22.10 19.13 -2.04
N SER A 254 22.41 18.70 -0.83
CA SER A 254 22.28 17.32 -0.35
C SER A 254 20.95 17.11 0.38
N SER A 255 19.83 16.93 -0.32
CA SER A 255 18.59 16.42 0.28
C SER A 255 18.31 15.00 -0.21
N SER A 256 17.85 14.12 0.68
CA SER A 256 17.54 12.73 0.36
C SER A 256 16.29 12.54 -0.52
N PHE A 257 15.47 13.58 -0.68
CA PHE A 257 14.32 13.62 -1.60
C PHE A 257 14.45 14.83 -2.52
N ILE A 258 14.41 14.57 -3.83
CA ILE A 258 14.60 15.59 -4.85
C ILE A 258 13.24 16.09 -5.32
N PRO A 259 12.86 17.36 -5.13
CA PRO A 259 11.62 17.91 -5.65
C PRO A 259 11.55 17.81 -7.17
N HIS A 260 10.44 17.29 -7.69
CA HIS A 260 10.17 17.22 -9.14
C HIS A 260 8.71 17.61 -9.39
N PRO A 261 8.39 18.34 -10.48
CA PRO A 261 7.01 18.69 -10.78
C PRO A 261 6.13 17.47 -11.03
N SER A 262 6.69 16.37 -11.62
CA SER A 262 5.93 15.16 -11.98
C SER A 262 5.74 14.17 -10.87
N TYR A 263 6.40 14.31 -9.73
CA TYR A 263 6.18 13.42 -8.58
C TYR A 263 6.33 14.14 -7.24
N ASP A 264 5.71 13.58 -6.22
CA ASP A 264 5.88 14.00 -4.83
C ASP A 264 5.73 12.80 -3.89
N MET A 265 6.12 12.97 -2.63
CA MET A 265 6.03 11.96 -1.59
C MET A 265 5.31 12.52 -0.35
N LEU A 266 4.39 11.74 0.20
CA LEU A 266 3.80 12.00 1.50
C LEU A 266 4.77 11.57 2.59
N CYS A 267 5.17 12.48 3.46
CA CYS A 267 6.15 12.21 4.52
C CYS A 267 5.52 12.09 5.91
N ARG A 268 4.31 12.61 6.13
CA ARG A 268 3.67 12.59 7.45
C ARG A 268 2.74 11.40 7.62
N GLN A 269 3.10 10.47 8.51
CA GLN A 269 2.33 9.26 8.77
C GLN A 269 1.54 9.34 10.09
N GLY A 270 0.28 8.86 10.08
CA GLY A 270 -0.61 8.81 11.24
C GLY A 270 -0.89 7.39 11.76
N ARG A 271 -0.23 6.37 11.23
CA ARG A 271 -0.50 4.97 11.59
C ARG A 271 0.33 4.49 12.76
N MET A 272 1.65 4.48 12.59
CA MET A 272 2.57 3.81 13.50
C MET A 272 2.96 4.70 14.68
N ASN A 273 3.08 4.11 15.85
CA ASN A 273 3.82 4.71 16.96
C ASN A 273 5.27 5.00 16.51
N ILE A 274 5.90 6.02 17.10
CA ILE A 274 7.24 6.48 16.71
C ILE A 274 8.27 5.35 16.80
N GLU A 275 8.26 4.56 17.86
CA GLU A 275 9.20 3.44 18.04
C GLU A 275 8.93 2.30 17.05
N VAL A 276 7.65 2.00 16.75
CA VAL A 276 7.28 1.01 15.72
C VAL A 276 7.76 1.46 14.35
N ALA A 277 7.69 2.75 14.07
CA ALA A 277 8.11 3.33 12.80
C ALA A 277 9.63 3.43 12.63
N LEU A 278 10.41 3.37 13.71
CA LEU A 278 11.84 3.68 13.70
C LEU A 278 12.64 2.86 12.68
N PHE A 279 12.51 1.53 12.73
CA PHE A 279 13.26 0.66 11.81
C PHE A 279 12.77 0.81 10.35
N PRO A 280 11.47 0.64 10.01
CA PRO A 280 11.03 0.78 8.63
C PRO A 280 11.29 2.19 8.05
N ASN A 281 11.19 3.24 8.86
CA ASN A 281 11.52 4.60 8.43
C ASN A 281 13.00 4.73 8.05
N ARG A 282 13.90 4.29 8.92
CA ARG A 282 15.34 4.37 8.67
C ARG A 282 15.77 3.47 7.53
N ALA A 283 15.36 2.20 7.54
CA ALA A 283 15.82 1.18 6.60
C ALA A 283 15.23 1.35 5.19
N PHE A 284 13.97 1.80 5.08
CA PHE A 284 13.26 1.79 3.81
C PHE A 284 12.90 3.19 3.30
N TYR A 285 12.72 4.18 4.18
CA TYR A 285 12.29 5.53 3.79
C TYR A 285 13.33 6.62 4.05
N GLY A 286 14.56 6.24 4.39
CA GLY A 286 15.68 7.20 4.57
C GLY A 286 15.46 8.21 5.70
N GLY A 287 14.64 7.88 6.70
CA GLY A 287 14.29 8.78 7.81
C GLY A 287 13.26 9.85 7.47
N LEU A 288 12.65 9.82 6.28
CA LEU A 288 11.74 10.88 5.80
C LEU A 288 10.35 10.87 6.43
N LEU A 289 9.94 9.77 7.09
CA LEU A 289 8.60 9.67 7.68
C LEU A 289 8.54 10.36 9.04
N GLU A 290 7.66 11.34 9.15
CA GLU A 290 7.39 12.08 10.38
C GLU A 290 6.02 11.71 10.96
N PRO A 291 5.87 11.60 12.30
CA PRO A 291 4.56 11.39 12.91
C PRO A 291 3.70 12.66 12.81
N VAL A 292 2.39 12.50 12.65
CA VAL A 292 1.44 13.64 12.69
C VAL A 292 1.08 14.05 14.12
N GLY A 293 1.53 13.32 15.15
CA GLY A 293 1.31 13.66 16.55
C GLY A 293 0.00 13.13 17.15
N LEU A 294 -0.57 12.03 16.61
CA LEU A 294 -1.75 11.40 17.18
C LEU A 294 -1.44 10.73 18.54
N PRO A 295 -2.41 10.65 19.48
CA PRO A 295 -2.16 10.12 20.84
C PRO A 295 -1.49 8.75 20.87
N HIS A 296 -1.89 7.81 20.00
CA HIS A 296 -1.29 6.47 19.94
C HIS A 296 0.15 6.44 19.39
N GLN A 297 0.60 7.53 18.77
CA GLN A 297 1.96 7.62 18.23
C GLN A 297 3.00 7.97 19.29
N GLN A 298 2.60 8.63 20.38
CA GLN A 298 3.49 9.15 21.41
C GLN A 298 3.08 8.76 22.85
N GLY A 299 1.86 8.21 23.01
CA GLY A 299 1.36 7.84 24.33
C GLY A 299 2.16 6.70 24.96
N GLU A 300 2.17 6.61 26.28
CA GLU A 300 2.79 5.53 27.04
C GLU A 300 1.94 4.25 27.03
N LEU A 301 2.59 3.11 27.24
CA LEU A 301 1.93 1.83 27.47
C LEU A 301 1.78 1.59 28.98
N THR A 302 0.54 1.43 29.41
CA THR A 302 0.23 1.10 30.82
C THR A 302 -0.10 -0.38 30.91
N LEU A 303 0.63 -1.12 31.74
CA LEU A 303 0.36 -2.51 32.03
C LEU A 303 -0.83 -2.64 33.01
N ALA A 304 -1.75 -3.54 32.69
CA ALA A 304 -2.83 -3.88 33.61
C ALA A 304 -2.26 -4.48 34.91
N PRO A 305 -2.73 -4.07 36.11
CA PRO A 305 -2.18 -4.55 37.38
C PRO A 305 -2.18 -6.08 37.52
N GLU A 306 -3.20 -6.75 36.94
CA GLU A 306 -3.34 -8.21 37.00
C GLU A 306 -2.29 -8.96 36.17
N LEU A 307 -1.53 -8.25 35.34
CA LEU A 307 -0.51 -8.81 34.45
C LEU A 307 0.92 -8.52 34.90
N CYS A 308 1.11 -7.83 36.02
CA CYS A 308 2.45 -7.49 36.54
C CYS A 308 3.34 -8.70 36.77
N ASP A 309 2.75 -9.83 37.18
CA ASP A 309 3.46 -11.09 37.45
C ASP A 309 3.39 -12.09 36.27
N CYS A 310 2.86 -11.70 35.11
CA CYS A 310 2.80 -12.61 33.98
C CYS A 310 4.14 -12.71 33.24
N GLU A 311 4.38 -13.84 32.58
CA GLU A 311 5.61 -14.13 31.83
C GLU A 311 5.96 -13.02 30.81
N PHE A 312 4.96 -12.35 30.24
CA PHE A 312 5.15 -11.33 29.22
C PHE A 312 5.01 -9.90 29.74
N ALA A 313 4.93 -9.68 31.06
CA ALA A 313 4.74 -8.34 31.64
C ALA A 313 5.73 -7.31 31.08
N GLY A 314 7.02 -7.62 31.09
CA GLY A 314 8.05 -6.75 30.53
C GLY A 314 8.01 -6.56 29.01
N LEU A 315 7.36 -7.47 28.27
CA LEU A 315 7.18 -7.34 26.83
C LEU A 315 5.95 -6.48 26.47
N LEU A 316 4.88 -6.61 27.25
CA LEU A 316 3.66 -5.85 27.03
C LEU A 316 3.85 -4.33 27.19
N THR A 317 4.90 -3.92 27.89
CA THR A 317 5.30 -2.51 28.04
C THR A 317 6.25 -2.02 26.93
N ARG A 318 6.67 -2.88 26.01
CA ARG A 318 7.54 -2.50 24.88
C ARG A 318 6.72 -2.26 23.61
N ARG A 319 7.20 -1.34 22.78
CA ARG A 319 6.60 -1.07 21.45
C ARG A 319 7.02 -2.08 20.41
N VAL A 320 8.26 -2.52 20.47
CA VAL A 320 8.83 -3.52 19.55
C VAL A 320 9.61 -4.54 20.37
N ALA A 321 9.39 -5.83 20.11
CA ALA A 321 10.15 -6.88 20.79
C ALA A 321 10.31 -8.11 19.89
N PHE A 322 11.40 -8.85 20.12
CA PHE A 322 11.68 -10.12 19.47
C PHE A 322 11.78 -11.25 20.48
N LEU A 323 11.04 -12.33 20.26
CA LEU A 323 11.02 -13.53 21.08
C LEU A 323 11.72 -14.67 20.32
N PRO A 324 12.87 -15.16 20.79
CA PRO A 324 13.59 -16.23 20.12
C PRO A 324 12.84 -17.55 20.19
N ALA A 325 12.78 -18.25 19.07
CA ALA A 325 12.22 -19.59 18.96
C ALA A 325 13.30 -20.63 18.66
N ALA A 326 13.02 -21.90 18.98
CA ALA A 326 13.87 -23.01 18.63
C ALA A 326 13.69 -23.46 17.17
N VAL A 327 14.75 -24.02 16.58
CA VAL A 327 14.70 -24.63 15.24
C VAL A 327 13.88 -25.92 15.28
N GLU A 328 13.02 -26.13 14.31
CA GLU A 328 12.31 -27.41 14.14
C GLU A 328 13.24 -28.54 13.67
N PRO A 329 13.09 -29.77 14.22
CA PRO A 329 13.84 -30.93 13.80
C PRO A 329 13.73 -31.18 12.29
N PRO A 330 14.77 -31.76 11.63
CA PRO A 330 14.75 -32.04 10.20
C PRO A 330 13.63 -32.97 9.71
N ALA A 331 13.14 -33.83 10.58
CA ALA A 331 12.05 -34.78 10.29
C ALA A 331 10.68 -34.11 10.13
N GLN A 332 10.54 -32.87 10.57
CA GLN A 332 9.28 -32.12 10.49
C GLN A 332 9.25 -31.20 9.24
N SER A 333 8.04 -30.75 8.89
CA SER A 333 7.86 -29.83 7.78
C SER A 333 8.62 -28.51 8.04
N ALA A 334 9.47 -28.10 7.09
CA ALA A 334 10.16 -26.82 7.19
C ALA A 334 9.21 -25.61 7.19
N LYS A 335 7.95 -25.78 6.78
CA LYS A 335 6.92 -24.72 6.72
C LYS A 335 6.09 -24.61 7.99
N MET A 336 6.50 -25.26 9.07
CA MET A 336 5.88 -25.18 10.41
C MET A 336 6.98 -25.03 11.46
N ASN A 337 6.71 -24.24 12.49
CA ASN A 337 7.56 -24.13 13.69
C ASN A 337 6.64 -24.12 14.91
N HIS A 338 6.67 -25.22 15.67
CA HIS A 338 5.81 -25.40 16.84
C HIS A 338 6.25 -24.49 18.00
N SER A 339 7.55 -24.17 18.12
CA SER A 339 8.05 -23.24 19.12
C SER A 339 7.46 -21.84 18.87
N GLU A 340 7.52 -21.34 17.61
CA GLU A 340 6.93 -20.06 17.27
C GLU A 340 5.42 -20.05 17.48
N ALA A 341 4.69 -21.10 17.05
CA ALA A 341 3.24 -21.17 17.20
C ALA A 341 2.79 -21.09 18.67
N ARG A 342 3.49 -21.78 19.57
CA ARG A 342 3.22 -21.70 21.02
C ARG A 342 3.53 -20.33 21.60
N ILE A 343 4.64 -19.69 21.18
CA ILE A 343 4.97 -18.33 21.60
C ILE A 343 3.85 -17.37 21.15
N VAL A 344 3.43 -17.46 19.88
CA VAL A 344 2.35 -16.62 19.32
C VAL A 344 1.06 -16.80 20.13
N ALA A 345 0.62 -18.03 20.38
CA ALA A 345 -0.62 -18.30 21.12
C ALA A 345 -0.57 -17.75 22.56
N ARG A 346 0.51 -18.00 23.29
CA ARG A 346 0.68 -17.50 24.67
C ARG A 346 0.75 -15.97 24.73
N LEU A 347 1.47 -15.35 23.78
CA LEU A 347 1.55 -13.89 23.69
C LEU A 347 0.20 -13.29 23.31
N ALA A 348 -0.55 -13.91 22.37
CA ALA A 348 -1.90 -13.48 22.01
C ALA A 348 -2.84 -13.50 23.22
N ALA A 349 -2.76 -14.53 24.09
CA ALA A 349 -3.52 -14.61 25.34
C ALA A 349 -3.16 -13.45 26.31
N ALA A 350 -1.88 -13.13 26.43
CA ALA A 350 -1.44 -12.01 27.28
C ALA A 350 -1.94 -10.65 26.73
N ILE A 351 -1.84 -10.44 25.41
CA ILE A 351 -2.36 -9.23 24.74
C ILE A 351 -3.89 -9.14 24.91
N TYR A 352 -4.62 -10.26 24.74
CA TYR A 352 -6.06 -10.28 24.98
C TYR A 352 -6.41 -9.81 26.39
N ARG A 353 -5.77 -10.39 27.43
CA ARG A 353 -6.00 -10.01 28.83
C ARG A 353 -5.69 -8.53 29.07
N GLN A 354 -4.56 -8.05 28.53
CA GLN A 354 -4.16 -6.64 28.63
C GLN A 354 -5.23 -5.70 28.07
N TYR A 355 -5.70 -5.96 26.85
CA TYR A 355 -6.71 -5.12 26.20
C TYR A 355 -8.08 -5.26 26.87
N ALA A 356 -8.47 -6.46 27.27
CA ALA A 356 -9.73 -6.69 27.98
C ALA A 356 -9.81 -5.91 29.29
N ALA A 357 -8.67 -5.79 30.00
CA ALA A 357 -8.60 -5.05 31.26
C ALA A 357 -8.57 -3.52 31.09
N VAL A 358 -7.93 -3.00 30.03
CA VAL A 358 -7.62 -1.56 29.91
C VAL A 358 -8.57 -0.82 28.95
N SER A 359 -8.85 -1.38 27.77
CA SER A 359 -9.53 -0.63 26.68
C SER A 359 -10.57 -1.42 25.89
N GLY A 360 -10.78 -2.68 26.25
CA GLY A 360 -11.60 -3.61 25.48
C GLY A 360 -10.81 -4.26 24.31
N PHE A 361 -11.15 -5.51 24.01
CA PHE A 361 -10.55 -6.27 22.91
C PHE A 361 -11.53 -6.38 21.73
N ASN A 362 -11.07 -6.00 20.54
CA ASN A 362 -11.79 -6.18 19.29
C ASN A 362 -10.93 -7.00 18.33
N PRO A 363 -11.35 -8.23 17.94
CA PRO A 363 -10.55 -9.10 17.06
C PRO A 363 -10.18 -8.45 15.72
N ALA A 364 -11.07 -7.62 15.18
CA ALA A 364 -10.87 -6.97 13.88
C ALA A 364 -9.89 -5.79 13.93
N VAL A 365 -9.62 -5.22 15.12
CA VAL A 365 -8.83 -3.99 15.28
C VAL A 365 -7.59 -4.22 16.13
N THR A 366 -7.69 -5.03 17.20
CA THR A 366 -6.66 -5.08 18.23
C THR A 366 -5.46 -5.91 17.82
N LEU A 367 -5.66 -7.15 17.36
CA LEU A 367 -4.57 -8.11 17.16
C LEU A 367 -4.62 -8.75 15.78
N GLY A 368 -3.45 -8.89 15.16
CA GLY A 368 -3.27 -9.68 13.97
C GLY A 368 -1.95 -10.47 14.01
N VAL A 369 -1.93 -11.62 13.34
CA VAL A 369 -0.74 -12.46 13.25
C VAL A 369 -0.34 -12.65 11.79
N ILE A 370 0.89 -12.31 11.47
CA ILE A 370 1.47 -12.48 10.13
C ILE A 370 2.42 -13.67 10.14
N THR A 371 2.32 -14.55 9.12
CA THR A 371 3.28 -15.65 8.92
C THR A 371 3.30 -16.07 7.45
N PRO A 372 4.44 -16.57 6.90
CA PRO A 372 4.57 -16.77 5.45
C PRO A 372 3.87 -18.03 4.91
N TYR A 373 3.51 -19.00 5.77
CA TYR A 373 3.06 -20.32 5.31
C TYR A 373 1.67 -20.70 5.81
N ARG A 374 0.82 -21.23 4.92
CA ARG A 374 -0.52 -21.72 5.28
C ARG A 374 -0.51 -22.80 6.36
N SER A 375 0.51 -23.68 6.34
CA SER A 375 0.68 -24.71 7.38
C SER A 375 0.98 -24.09 8.76
N GLN A 376 1.76 -23.01 8.81
CA GLN A 376 2.00 -22.27 10.05
C GLN A 376 0.76 -21.52 10.52
N ILE A 377 -0.03 -20.96 9.59
CA ILE A 377 -1.34 -20.36 9.92
C ILE A 377 -2.24 -21.37 10.62
N ALA A 378 -2.38 -22.59 10.04
CA ALA A 378 -3.20 -23.65 10.61
C ALA A 378 -2.69 -24.08 12.00
N LEU A 379 -1.36 -24.20 12.18
CA LEU A 379 -0.74 -24.54 13.45
C LEU A 379 -0.99 -23.45 14.51
N ILE A 380 -0.77 -22.19 14.18
CA ILE A 380 -1.02 -21.06 15.09
C ILE A 380 -2.50 -21.04 15.51
N LYS A 381 -3.44 -21.18 14.56
CA LYS A 381 -4.88 -21.22 14.86
C LYS A 381 -5.23 -22.38 15.79
N LYS A 382 -4.61 -23.54 15.59
CA LYS A 382 -4.79 -24.70 16.47
C LYS A 382 -4.30 -24.41 17.89
N GLU A 383 -3.11 -23.82 18.05
CA GLU A 383 -2.55 -23.45 19.36
C GLU A 383 -3.41 -22.38 20.06
N ILE A 384 -3.95 -21.40 19.31
CA ILE A 384 -4.87 -20.38 19.83
C ILE A 384 -6.19 -21.02 20.29
N ALA A 385 -6.81 -21.89 19.49
CA ALA A 385 -8.06 -22.57 19.84
C ALA A 385 -7.92 -23.44 21.11
N ALA A 386 -6.75 -24.06 21.29
CA ALA A 386 -6.46 -24.86 22.50
C ALA A 386 -6.47 -24.04 23.81
N LEU A 387 -6.41 -22.71 23.74
CA LEU A 387 -6.51 -21.82 24.91
C LEU A 387 -7.95 -21.61 25.38
N GLY A 388 -8.96 -21.93 24.55
CA GLY A 388 -10.37 -21.74 24.88
C GLY A 388 -10.79 -20.28 25.08
N ILE A 389 -10.12 -19.33 24.43
CA ILE A 389 -10.42 -17.89 24.50
C ILE A 389 -11.13 -17.50 23.21
N ALA A 390 -12.45 -17.56 23.19
CA ALA A 390 -13.27 -17.36 21.97
C ALA A 390 -12.93 -16.09 21.17
N PRO A 391 -12.73 -14.88 21.73
CA PRO A 391 -12.37 -13.70 20.94
C PRO A 391 -11.04 -13.82 20.16
N LEU A 392 -10.12 -14.71 20.56
CA LEU A 392 -8.87 -14.93 19.86
C LEU A 392 -9.03 -15.84 18.62
N GLU A 393 -10.10 -16.61 18.53
CA GLU A 393 -10.36 -17.44 17.34
C GLU A 393 -10.76 -16.59 16.13
N ASP A 394 -11.29 -15.38 16.37
CA ASP A 394 -11.73 -14.45 15.34
C ASP A 394 -10.63 -13.48 14.84
N ILE A 395 -9.44 -13.50 15.43
CA ILE A 395 -8.35 -12.64 14.95
C ILE A 395 -7.86 -13.06 13.57
N LEU A 396 -7.38 -12.10 12.78
CA LEU A 396 -6.77 -12.40 11.48
C LEU A 396 -5.38 -13.03 11.69
N VAL A 397 -5.23 -14.28 11.25
CA VAL A 397 -3.95 -14.98 11.12
C VAL A 397 -3.76 -15.32 9.65
N ASP A 398 -2.86 -14.62 8.94
CA ASP A 398 -2.69 -14.79 7.49
C ASP A 398 -1.29 -14.34 7.02
N THR A 399 -1.05 -14.42 5.70
CA THR A 399 0.20 -13.98 5.07
C THR A 399 0.26 -12.45 4.95
N VAL A 400 1.46 -11.93 4.71
CA VAL A 400 1.68 -10.49 4.56
C VAL A 400 0.87 -9.88 3.41
N GLU A 401 0.67 -10.63 2.33
CA GLU A 401 -0.12 -10.21 1.17
C GLU A 401 -1.59 -9.94 1.54
N ARG A 402 -2.15 -10.76 2.43
CA ARG A 402 -3.53 -10.60 2.92
C ARG A 402 -3.69 -9.47 3.93
N PHE A 403 -2.60 -9.08 4.58
CA PHE A 403 -2.58 -7.91 5.46
C PHE A 403 -2.41 -6.58 4.72
N GLN A 404 -2.07 -6.60 3.43
CA GLN A 404 -1.94 -5.37 2.67
C GLN A 404 -3.26 -4.59 2.67
N GLY A 405 -3.19 -3.25 2.87
CA GLY A 405 -4.37 -2.39 3.06
C GLY A 405 -5.03 -2.50 4.44
N SER A 406 -4.58 -3.37 5.34
CA SER A 406 -5.11 -3.45 6.72
C SER A 406 -4.10 -2.99 7.77
N GLU A 407 -4.58 -2.76 8.98
CA GLU A 407 -3.75 -2.41 10.14
C GLU A 407 -4.36 -3.00 11.42
N ARG A 408 -3.54 -3.17 12.45
CA ARG A 408 -3.96 -3.59 13.79
C ARG A 408 -3.21 -2.78 14.85
N ASP A 409 -3.78 -2.68 16.03
CA ASP A 409 -3.07 -2.06 17.15
C ASP A 409 -1.78 -2.83 17.47
N VAL A 410 -1.87 -4.16 17.49
CA VAL A 410 -0.75 -5.08 17.74
C VAL A 410 -0.63 -6.07 16.59
N ILE A 411 0.59 -6.24 16.09
CA ILE A 411 0.94 -7.31 15.15
C ILE A 411 1.94 -8.25 15.81
N ILE A 412 1.73 -9.56 15.63
CA ILE A 412 2.72 -10.59 15.90
C ILE A 412 3.19 -11.16 14.57
N TYR A 413 4.51 -11.12 14.29
CA TYR A 413 5.09 -11.70 13.08
C TYR A 413 5.89 -12.96 13.43
N SER A 414 5.38 -14.12 13.00
CA SER A 414 6.06 -15.41 13.05
C SER A 414 6.81 -15.63 11.75
N PHE A 415 8.14 -15.58 11.79
CA PHE A 415 8.98 -15.70 10.58
C PHE A 415 8.98 -17.11 9.99
N CYS A 416 8.82 -18.13 10.82
CA CYS A 416 8.77 -19.55 10.43
C CYS A 416 9.94 -19.97 9.51
N VAL A 417 11.16 -19.57 9.86
CA VAL A 417 12.40 -19.93 9.14
C VAL A 417 13.12 -21.02 9.91
N ASN A 418 13.07 -22.23 9.40
CA ASN A 418 13.72 -23.43 9.96
C ASN A 418 14.97 -23.86 9.18
N ARG A 419 15.17 -23.32 7.97
CA ARG A 419 16.27 -23.65 7.05
C ARG A 419 16.69 -22.37 6.33
N ALA A 420 17.99 -22.21 6.09
CA ALA A 420 18.57 -21.01 5.48
C ALA A 420 17.96 -20.65 4.10
N TYR A 421 17.64 -21.65 3.28
CA TYR A 421 17.06 -21.41 1.94
C TYR A 421 15.67 -20.69 2.00
N GLN A 422 14.96 -20.79 3.12
CA GLN A 422 13.63 -20.17 3.28
C GLN A 422 13.71 -18.64 3.32
N LEU A 423 14.86 -18.07 3.66
CA LEU A 423 15.05 -16.61 3.61
C LEU A 423 14.81 -16.02 2.22
N LYS A 424 15.07 -16.79 1.14
CA LYS A 424 14.78 -16.37 -0.24
C LYS A 424 13.27 -16.24 -0.52
N PHE A 425 12.43 -16.99 0.20
CA PHE A 425 10.97 -16.95 0.06
C PHE A 425 10.32 -15.99 1.06
N LEU A 426 10.96 -15.80 2.21
CA LEU A 426 10.50 -14.85 3.21
C LEU A 426 10.61 -13.42 2.71
N ALA A 427 11.73 -13.08 2.08
CA ALA A 427 12.05 -11.73 1.61
C ALA A 427 11.56 -11.49 0.16
N ASN A 428 11.22 -10.22 -0.14
CA ASN A 428 11.05 -9.71 -1.50
C ASN A 428 12.02 -8.53 -1.68
N MET A 429 13.24 -8.88 -2.09
CA MET A 429 14.34 -7.93 -2.14
C MET A 429 14.31 -7.08 -3.42
N THR A 430 14.53 -5.80 -3.26
CA THR A 430 14.82 -4.85 -4.35
C THR A 430 15.96 -3.94 -3.91
N GLU A 431 16.59 -3.25 -4.85
CA GLU A 431 17.64 -2.27 -4.57
C GLU A 431 17.28 -0.93 -5.22
N GLU A 432 17.40 0.14 -4.46
CA GLU A 432 17.17 1.50 -4.92
C GLU A 432 18.32 2.41 -4.41
N ASN A 433 19.04 3.05 -5.31
CA ASN A 433 20.15 3.95 -4.98
C ASN A 433 21.16 3.34 -3.97
N GLY A 434 21.49 2.06 -4.13
CA GLY A 434 22.41 1.33 -3.25
C GLY A 434 21.78 0.88 -1.91
N THR A 435 20.51 1.20 -1.66
CA THR A 435 19.77 0.74 -0.46
C THR A 435 18.99 -0.53 -0.79
N ARG A 436 19.19 -1.57 0.01
CA ARG A 436 18.42 -2.82 -0.10
C ARG A 436 17.10 -2.70 0.66
N ILE A 437 16.01 -3.03 0.00
CA ILE A 437 14.66 -2.96 0.54
C ILE A 437 14.03 -4.34 0.50
N ASP A 438 13.58 -4.86 1.64
CA ASP A 438 12.69 -6.02 1.69
C ASP A 438 11.24 -5.53 1.76
N ARG A 439 10.54 -5.62 0.63
CA ARG A 439 9.16 -5.15 0.49
C ARG A 439 8.17 -5.91 1.37
N LYS A 440 8.38 -7.24 1.57
CA LYS A 440 7.53 -8.04 2.47
C LYS A 440 7.72 -7.66 3.92
N LEU A 441 8.97 -7.52 4.36
CA LEU A 441 9.28 -7.07 5.72
C LEU A 441 8.72 -5.68 5.97
N ASN A 442 8.92 -4.74 5.03
CA ASN A 442 8.37 -3.39 5.13
C ASN A 442 6.84 -3.41 5.33
N VAL A 443 6.12 -4.17 4.50
CA VAL A 443 4.67 -4.28 4.68
C VAL A 443 4.31 -4.89 6.03
N ALA A 444 4.95 -5.97 6.46
CA ALA A 444 4.66 -6.62 7.74
C ALA A 444 4.83 -5.66 8.92
N LEU A 445 5.99 -4.99 9.03
CA LEU A 445 6.31 -4.07 10.10
C LEU A 445 5.35 -2.87 10.15
N THR A 446 4.94 -2.37 9.00
CA THR A 446 4.09 -1.17 8.88
C THR A 446 2.59 -1.44 9.04
N ARG A 447 2.18 -2.68 9.41
CA ARG A 447 0.78 -3.02 9.76
C ARG A 447 0.45 -2.72 11.22
N ALA A 448 1.44 -2.63 12.08
CA ALA A 448 1.26 -2.35 13.51
C ALA A 448 1.05 -0.85 13.77
N ARG A 449 0.04 -0.52 14.57
CA ARG A 449 -0.20 0.86 15.01
C ARG A 449 0.55 1.19 16.30
N LYS A 450 0.44 0.31 17.29
CA LYS A 450 0.92 0.55 18.66
C LYS A 450 2.07 -0.34 19.08
N GLN A 451 2.04 -1.64 18.70
CA GLN A 451 3.07 -2.60 19.11
C GLN A 451 3.36 -3.62 18.00
N MET A 452 4.63 -3.98 17.86
CA MET A 452 5.12 -4.97 16.91
C MET A 452 5.92 -6.03 17.65
N PHE A 453 5.41 -7.24 17.72
CA PHE A 453 6.10 -8.40 18.27
C PHE A 453 6.54 -9.34 17.14
N MET A 454 7.72 -9.92 17.29
CA MET A 454 8.29 -10.81 16.29
C MET A 454 8.81 -12.08 16.98
N THR A 455 8.69 -13.22 16.31
CA THR A 455 9.26 -14.48 16.78
C THR A 455 9.88 -15.26 15.63
N GLY A 456 10.98 -15.93 15.90
CA GLY A 456 11.72 -16.70 14.91
C GLY A 456 13.05 -17.24 15.47
N VAL A 457 13.84 -17.86 14.60
CA VAL A 457 15.15 -18.42 14.93
C VAL A 457 16.25 -17.40 14.63
N PRO A 458 16.85 -16.74 15.64
CA PRO A 458 17.77 -15.61 15.43
C PRO A 458 18.98 -15.97 14.55
N GLN A 459 19.54 -17.18 14.74
CA GLN A 459 20.74 -17.64 14.03
C GLN A 459 20.49 -17.75 12.51
N LEU A 460 19.28 -18.15 12.12
CA LEU A 460 18.91 -18.25 10.71
C LEU A 460 18.54 -16.87 10.14
N LEU A 461 17.80 -16.07 10.87
CA LEU A 461 17.41 -14.72 10.41
C LEU A 461 18.64 -13.82 10.17
N LYS A 462 19.65 -13.90 11.04
CA LYS A 462 20.90 -13.11 10.91
C LYS A 462 21.73 -13.42 9.65
N LEU A 463 21.42 -14.49 8.93
CA LEU A 463 22.06 -14.78 7.62
C LEU A 463 21.63 -13.79 6.53
N ASN A 464 20.54 -13.06 6.72
CA ASN A 464 20.16 -11.95 5.85
C ASN A 464 20.49 -10.62 6.53
N PRO A 465 21.25 -9.71 5.88
CA PRO A 465 21.72 -8.46 6.48
C PRO A 465 20.61 -7.55 7.02
N ILE A 466 19.43 -7.47 6.35
CA ILE A 466 18.32 -6.63 6.79
C ILE A 466 17.71 -7.18 8.08
N TYR A 467 17.55 -8.51 8.18
CA TYR A 467 17.03 -9.13 9.41
C TYR A 467 18.07 -9.09 10.53
N ALA A 468 19.37 -9.17 10.21
CA ALA A 468 20.42 -8.98 11.20
C ALA A 468 20.40 -7.56 11.79
N GLU A 469 20.21 -6.54 10.94
CA GLU A 469 20.07 -5.16 11.35
C GLU A 469 18.79 -4.95 12.20
N LEU A 470 17.64 -5.49 11.76
CA LEU A 470 16.39 -5.45 12.52
C LEU A 470 16.57 -6.00 13.93
N LEU A 471 17.17 -7.21 14.03
CA LEU A 471 17.40 -7.86 15.32
C LEU A 471 18.37 -7.07 16.20
N SER A 472 19.38 -6.41 15.63
CA SER A 472 20.31 -5.57 16.41
C SER A 472 19.60 -4.37 17.04
N VAL A 473 18.66 -3.75 16.34
CA VAL A 473 17.88 -2.62 16.87
C VAL A 473 16.92 -3.07 17.96
N VAL A 474 16.19 -4.18 17.74
CA VAL A 474 15.12 -4.64 18.65
C VAL A 474 15.65 -5.33 19.91
N CYS A 475 16.82 -5.98 19.87
CA CYS A 475 17.40 -6.65 21.04
C CYS A 475 18.19 -5.71 21.97
N HIS A 476 18.48 -4.48 21.54
CA HIS A 476 19.20 -3.49 22.35
C HIS A 476 18.25 -2.39 22.90
N SER A 477 17.00 -2.35 22.46
CA SER A 477 15.91 -1.55 23.02
C SER A 477 15.10 -2.37 24.03
#